data_5a419069b2d81540c464ad1b93fe8b1c
#
_entry.id   5a419069b2d81540c464ad1b93fe8b1c
#
_cell.length_a   1.000
_cell.length_b   1.000
_cell.length_c   1.000
_cell.angle_alpha   90.00
_cell.angle_beta   90.00
_cell.angle_gamma   90.00
#
_symmetry.space_group_name_H-M   'P 1'
#
loop_
_entity.id
_entity.type
_entity.pdbx_description
1 polymer ?
#
loop_
_entity_poly.entity_id
_entity_poly.type
_entity_poly.pdbx_seq_one_letter_code
_entity_poly.pdbx_strand_id
1 'polypeptide(L)'
;RLLESRGTKLTMFLGSQVMAKIIEELVEDVEFEKKERFSKLSYSGIKKISRLERKVAIIAFSIEEVYAIAELVRRQKGGAAVIMGSLSPKTRNSQVGLYQSGDVDYLIATDAIGMGLNMDINEIYFSNLKKFDGKKTRRLNLIEMSQIAGRAGRYKNDGSFGTTGDCETLNSDE
;
A
#
# COMPACT_ATOMS: atom_id res chain seq x y z
N ARG A 1 4.26 -1.91 24.22
CA ARG A 1 5.09 -0.68 24.18
C ARG A 1 4.29 0.55 24.59
N LEU A 2 3.11 0.79 24.06
CA LEU A 2 2.29 1.96 24.42
C LEU A 2 1.99 2.03 25.93
N LEU A 3 1.78 0.89 26.57
CA LEU A 3 1.49 0.80 28.01
C LEU A 3 2.74 0.72 28.89
N GLU A 4 3.83 0.13 28.41
CA GLU A 4 4.99 -0.24 29.23
C GLU A 4 6.25 0.61 28.96
N SER A 5 6.37 1.18 27.77
CA SER A 5 7.58 1.89 27.33
C SER A 5 7.22 3.29 26.85
N ARG A 6 6.77 4.14 27.77
CA ARG A 6 6.44 5.54 27.46
C ARG A 6 7.68 6.43 27.54
N GLY A 7 7.71 7.47 26.72
CA GLY A 7 8.69 8.53 26.82
C GLY A 7 8.51 9.34 28.11
N THR A 8 9.58 9.91 28.61
CA THR A 8 9.56 10.72 29.85
C THR A 8 8.84 12.06 29.70
N LYS A 9 8.73 12.58 28.48
CA LYS A 9 8.07 13.87 28.20
C LYS A 9 6.85 13.72 27.32
N LEU A 10 6.96 12.94 26.25
CA LEU A 10 5.89 12.75 25.26
C LEU A 10 5.99 11.37 24.64
N THR A 11 4.86 10.72 24.48
CA THR A 11 4.71 9.50 23.68
C THR A 11 3.67 9.78 22.61
N MET A 12 4.05 9.66 21.34
CA MET A 12 3.13 9.80 20.21
C MET A 12 2.77 8.43 19.63
N PHE A 13 1.49 8.20 19.42
CA PHE A 13 0.98 7.04 18.71
C PHE A 13 0.31 7.50 17.42
N LEU A 14 0.78 6.97 16.29
CA LEU A 14 0.19 7.24 14.97
C LEU A 14 -0.61 6.02 14.55
N GLY A 15 -1.88 6.19 14.31
CA GLY A 15 -2.77 5.09 13.94
C GLY A 15 -4.07 5.54 13.30
N SER A 16 -4.89 4.57 12.94
CA SER A 16 -6.23 4.83 12.42
C SER A 16 -7.16 5.32 13.53
N GLN A 17 -8.13 6.16 13.18
CA GLN A 17 -9.17 6.65 14.09
C GLN A 17 -9.98 5.52 14.75
N VAL A 18 -10.04 4.35 14.14
CA VAL A 18 -10.68 3.15 14.72
C VAL A 18 -10.05 2.75 16.06
N MET A 19 -8.75 3.06 16.24
CA MET A 19 -8.03 2.76 17.49
C MET A 19 -8.31 3.75 18.62
N ALA A 20 -8.96 4.88 18.34
CA ALA A 20 -9.14 5.95 19.32
C ALA A 20 -9.87 5.46 20.60
N LYS A 21 -10.99 4.77 20.45
CA LYS A 21 -11.73 4.23 21.60
C LYS A 21 -10.92 3.27 22.45
N ILE A 22 -10.18 2.37 21.80
CA ILE A 22 -9.32 1.39 22.50
C ILE A 22 -8.20 2.10 23.26
N ILE A 23 -7.63 3.13 22.67
CA ILE A 23 -6.54 3.90 23.30
C ILE A 23 -7.08 4.72 24.47
N GLU A 24 -8.26 5.32 24.33
CA GLU A 24 -8.94 6.09 25.39
C GLU A 24 -9.24 5.20 26.62
N GLU A 25 -9.64 3.94 26.38
CA GLU A 25 -9.89 2.97 27.46
C GLU A 25 -8.60 2.46 28.14
N LEU A 26 -7.47 2.47 27.43
CA LEU A 26 -6.20 1.90 27.91
C LEU A 26 -5.21 2.93 28.46
N VAL A 27 -5.38 4.18 28.12
CA VAL A 27 -4.40 5.25 28.40
C VAL A 27 -5.11 6.46 28.97
N GLU A 28 -4.83 6.80 30.21
CA GLU A 28 -5.28 8.04 30.84
C GLU A 28 -4.59 9.26 30.22
N ASP A 29 -5.26 10.41 30.21
CA ASP A 29 -4.74 11.70 29.74
C ASP A 29 -4.22 11.67 28.28
N VAL A 30 -4.97 11.01 27.39
CA VAL A 30 -4.63 10.97 25.98
C VAL A 30 -5.27 12.12 25.22
N GLU A 31 -4.47 12.83 24.44
CA GLU A 31 -4.94 13.84 23.49
C GLU A 31 -4.97 13.27 22.07
N PHE A 32 -6.09 13.48 21.35
CA PHE A 32 -6.25 13.04 19.97
C PHE A 32 -6.11 14.22 19.02
N GLU A 33 -5.10 14.16 18.15
CA GLU A 33 -4.95 15.10 17.05
C GLU A 33 -5.30 14.40 15.73
N LYS A 34 -6.41 14.80 15.09
CA LYS A 34 -6.80 14.29 13.79
C LYS A 34 -6.15 15.13 12.69
N LYS A 35 -5.33 14.49 11.87
CA LYS A 35 -4.80 15.08 10.64
C LYS A 35 -5.44 14.43 9.43
N GLU A 36 -6.15 15.23 8.66
CA GLU A 36 -6.71 14.77 7.39
C GLU A 36 -5.62 14.69 6.31
N ARG A 37 -5.87 13.86 5.32
CA ARG A 37 -5.01 13.76 4.15
C ARG A 37 -5.07 15.06 3.35
N PHE A 38 -3.91 15.63 2.98
CA PHE A 38 -3.87 16.86 2.20
C PHE A 38 -4.24 16.68 0.73
N SER A 39 -3.97 15.50 0.16
CA SER A 39 -4.22 15.19 -1.25
C SER A 39 -5.47 14.34 -1.42
N LYS A 40 -6.15 14.50 -2.54
CA LYS A 40 -7.33 13.68 -2.88
C LYS A 40 -6.91 12.27 -3.25
N LEU A 41 -7.70 11.29 -2.83
CA LEU A 41 -7.61 9.90 -3.29
C LEU A 41 -8.91 9.57 -4.03
N SER A 42 -8.80 9.14 -5.29
CA SER A 42 -9.95 8.86 -6.13
C SER A 42 -9.90 7.45 -6.71
N TYR A 43 -11.07 6.86 -6.89
CA TYR A 43 -11.18 5.58 -7.60
C TYR A 43 -11.10 5.81 -9.12
N SER A 44 -10.17 5.12 -9.79
CA SER A 44 -9.90 5.26 -11.23
C SER A 44 -10.48 4.12 -12.08
N GLY A 45 -11.27 3.23 -11.46
CA GLY A 45 -11.92 2.12 -12.15
C GLY A 45 -10.96 0.97 -12.46
N ILE A 46 -11.30 0.23 -13.53
CA ILE A 46 -10.57 -0.97 -13.96
C ILE A 46 -9.69 -0.61 -15.16
N LYS A 47 -8.39 -0.93 -15.09
CA LYS A 47 -7.44 -0.73 -16.18
C LYS A 47 -6.66 -2.01 -16.49
N LYS A 48 -6.44 -2.31 -17.77
CA LYS A 48 -5.51 -3.37 -18.17
C LYS A 48 -4.07 -2.95 -17.88
N ILE A 49 -3.21 -3.87 -17.46
CA ILE A 49 -1.78 -3.60 -17.15
C ILE A 49 -1.08 -2.92 -18.33
N SER A 50 -1.40 -3.29 -19.57
CA SER A 50 -0.85 -2.68 -20.79
C SER A 50 -1.19 -1.18 -20.94
N ARG A 51 -2.24 -0.69 -20.28
CA ARG A 51 -2.72 0.70 -20.34
C ARG A 51 -2.36 1.53 -19.12
N LEU A 52 -1.64 0.95 -18.16
CA LEU A 52 -1.19 1.68 -16.98
C LEU A 52 -0.13 2.73 -17.37
N GLU A 53 -0.22 3.87 -16.73
CA GLU A 53 0.73 4.98 -16.91
C GLU A 53 2.02 4.74 -16.11
N ARG A 54 2.86 5.76 -15.99
CA ARG A 54 4.10 5.70 -15.20
C ARG A 54 3.82 5.97 -13.72
N LYS A 55 4.76 5.59 -12.85
CA LYS A 55 4.68 5.76 -11.40
C LYS A 55 3.49 5.04 -10.76
N VAL A 56 3.27 3.80 -11.22
CA VAL A 56 2.19 2.93 -10.77
C VAL A 56 2.72 1.78 -9.92
N ALA A 57 1.99 1.46 -8.85
CA ALA A 57 2.19 0.22 -8.11
C ALA A 57 1.04 -0.76 -8.38
N ILE A 58 1.40 -2.01 -8.66
CA ILE A 58 0.45 -3.12 -8.81
C ILE A 58 0.59 -4.03 -7.60
N ILE A 59 -0.53 -4.30 -6.94
CA ILE A 59 -0.55 -5.04 -5.68
C ILE A 59 -1.07 -6.45 -5.93
N ALA A 60 -0.25 -7.42 -5.54
CA ALA A 60 -0.54 -8.85 -5.60
C ALA A 60 -0.32 -9.50 -4.23
N PHE A 61 -0.91 -10.66 -3.97
CA PHE A 61 -0.90 -11.27 -2.64
C PHE A 61 -0.28 -12.67 -2.60
N SER A 62 0.30 -13.12 -3.71
CA SER A 62 1.16 -14.32 -3.74
C SER A 62 2.49 -14.01 -4.42
N ILE A 63 3.50 -14.79 -4.10
CA ILE A 63 4.84 -14.67 -4.70
C ILE A 63 4.77 -14.95 -6.19
N GLU A 64 4.01 -15.97 -6.57
CA GLU A 64 3.82 -16.39 -7.96
C GLU A 64 3.18 -15.27 -8.79
N GLU A 65 2.13 -14.65 -8.25
CA GLU A 65 1.43 -13.54 -8.90
C GLU A 65 2.34 -12.31 -9.05
N VAL A 66 3.11 -11.97 -8.02
CA VAL A 66 4.10 -10.87 -8.06
C VAL A 66 5.09 -11.07 -9.20
N TYR A 67 5.68 -12.27 -9.32
CA TYR A 67 6.65 -12.54 -10.38
C TYR A 67 6.00 -12.64 -11.76
N ALA A 68 4.81 -13.20 -11.87
CA ALA A 68 4.07 -13.24 -13.14
C ALA A 68 3.77 -11.82 -13.67
N ILE A 69 3.30 -10.94 -12.80
CA ILE A 69 3.04 -9.53 -13.15
C ILE A 69 4.34 -8.80 -13.46
N ALA A 70 5.40 -9.00 -12.67
CA ALA A 70 6.71 -8.37 -12.92
C ALA A 70 7.26 -8.77 -14.30
N GLU A 71 7.15 -10.04 -14.69
CA GLU A 71 7.55 -10.52 -16.00
C GLU A 71 6.68 -9.94 -17.13
N LEU A 72 5.37 -9.85 -16.92
CA LEU A 72 4.46 -9.22 -17.88
C LEU A 72 4.82 -7.73 -18.10
N VAL A 73 5.06 -7.00 -17.01
CA VAL A 73 5.48 -5.59 -17.06
C VAL A 73 6.85 -5.45 -17.72
N ARG A 74 7.79 -6.35 -17.42
CA ARG A 74 9.11 -6.36 -18.05
C ARG A 74 9.02 -6.47 -19.58
N ARG A 75 8.15 -7.35 -20.07
CA ARG A 75 7.94 -7.54 -21.52
C ARG A 75 7.25 -6.37 -22.20
N GLN A 76 6.30 -5.73 -21.51
CA GLN A 76 5.45 -4.70 -22.12
C GLN A 76 5.91 -3.27 -21.85
N LYS A 77 6.61 -3.03 -20.74
CA LYS A 77 6.88 -1.70 -20.19
C LYS A 77 8.35 -1.46 -19.82
N GLY A 78 9.24 -2.42 -20.07
CA GLY A 78 10.68 -2.28 -19.83
C GLY A 78 11.18 -2.76 -18.49
N GLY A 79 10.35 -2.86 -17.45
CA GLY A 79 10.74 -3.39 -16.15
C GLY A 79 9.93 -2.88 -14.99
N ALA A 80 10.10 -3.54 -13.84
CA ALA A 80 9.46 -3.18 -12.59
C ALA A 80 10.39 -3.47 -11.40
N ALA A 81 10.30 -2.65 -10.37
CA ALA A 81 10.82 -2.98 -9.05
C ALA A 81 9.84 -3.93 -8.34
N VAL A 82 10.37 -4.80 -7.47
CA VAL A 82 9.58 -5.79 -6.73
C VAL A 82 9.76 -5.60 -5.23
N ILE A 83 8.66 -5.49 -4.49
CA ILE A 83 8.68 -5.34 -3.03
C ILE A 83 7.76 -6.37 -2.37
N MET A 84 8.35 -7.24 -1.58
CA MET A 84 7.64 -8.27 -0.80
C MET A 84 8.15 -8.29 0.64
N GLY A 85 7.30 -8.77 1.56
CA GLY A 85 7.66 -8.92 2.96
C GLY A 85 8.84 -9.88 3.21
N SER A 86 9.01 -10.90 2.34
CA SER A 86 10.08 -11.90 2.40
C SER A 86 11.46 -11.39 1.95
N LEU A 87 11.53 -10.21 1.33
CA LEU A 87 12.81 -9.66 0.89
C LEU A 87 13.64 -9.14 2.07
N SER A 88 14.96 -9.35 2.00
CA SER A 88 15.89 -8.74 2.95
C SER A 88 15.79 -7.20 2.92
N PRO A 89 16.06 -6.50 4.02
CA PRO A 89 16.05 -5.03 4.04
C PRO A 89 16.95 -4.42 2.96
N LYS A 90 18.11 -5.00 2.72
CA LYS A 90 19.07 -4.54 1.69
C LYS A 90 18.48 -4.65 0.29
N THR A 91 17.89 -5.81 -0.04
CA THR A 91 17.26 -6.05 -1.35
C THR A 91 16.05 -5.11 -1.53
N ARG A 92 15.23 -4.96 -0.49
CA ARG A 92 14.08 -4.05 -0.52
C ARG A 92 14.51 -2.61 -0.79
N ASN A 93 15.54 -2.12 -0.11
CA ASN A 93 16.06 -0.77 -0.34
C ASN A 93 16.61 -0.58 -1.75
N SER A 94 17.29 -1.60 -2.31
CA SER A 94 17.74 -1.55 -3.71
C SER A 94 16.56 -1.47 -4.69
N GLN A 95 15.49 -2.22 -4.47
CA GLN A 95 14.28 -2.15 -5.31
C GLN A 95 13.57 -0.79 -5.19
N VAL A 96 13.50 -0.23 -3.98
CA VAL A 96 13.00 1.14 -3.77
C VAL A 96 13.87 2.14 -4.53
N GLY A 97 15.19 1.98 -4.48
CA GLY A 97 16.14 2.83 -5.21
C GLY A 97 15.89 2.83 -6.72
N LEU A 98 15.74 1.66 -7.34
CA LEU A 98 15.41 1.51 -8.77
C LEU A 98 14.13 2.26 -9.17
N TYR A 99 13.10 2.19 -8.34
CA TYR A 99 11.84 2.88 -8.60
C TYR A 99 11.96 4.39 -8.39
N GLN A 100 12.67 4.83 -7.35
CA GLN A 100 12.83 6.26 -7.04
C GLN A 100 13.75 6.98 -8.02
N SER A 101 14.83 6.32 -8.50
CA SER A 101 15.71 6.86 -9.54
C SER A 101 15.02 7.05 -10.89
N GLY A 102 13.90 6.35 -11.10
CA GLY A 102 13.22 6.34 -12.39
C GLY A 102 13.79 5.35 -13.40
N ASP A 103 14.69 4.45 -12.96
CA ASP A 103 15.18 3.36 -13.80
C ASP A 103 14.04 2.41 -14.21
N VAL A 104 13.02 2.31 -13.35
CA VAL A 104 11.75 1.65 -13.66
C VAL A 104 10.57 2.50 -13.21
N ASP A 105 9.50 2.49 -13.98
CA ASP A 105 8.27 3.26 -13.72
C ASP A 105 7.19 2.47 -12.96
N TYR A 106 7.40 1.17 -12.82
CA TYR A 106 6.43 0.24 -12.24
C TYR A 106 6.97 -0.42 -10.99
N LEU A 107 6.07 -0.59 -10.03
CA LEU A 107 6.35 -1.30 -8.79
C LEU A 107 5.35 -2.44 -8.64
N ILE A 108 5.83 -3.65 -8.44
CA ILE A 108 4.99 -4.79 -8.09
C ILE A 108 5.23 -5.11 -6.62
N ALA A 109 4.17 -5.09 -5.83
CA ALA A 109 4.32 -5.24 -4.38
C ALA A 109 3.22 -6.09 -3.75
N THR A 110 3.52 -6.63 -2.58
CA THR A 110 2.50 -7.16 -1.68
C THR A 110 1.99 -6.06 -0.76
N ASP A 111 1.12 -6.38 0.19
CA ASP A 111 0.68 -5.47 1.27
C ASP A 111 1.85 -4.88 2.09
N ALA A 112 3.06 -5.44 1.96
CA ALA A 112 4.30 -4.85 2.50
C ALA A 112 4.53 -3.40 2.06
N ILE A 113 3.95 -2.94 0.95
CA ILE A 113 3.97 -1.54 0.51
C ILE A 113 3.34 -0.60 1.55
N GLY A 114 2.35 -1.10 2.31
CA GLY A 114 1.68 -0.37 3.39
C GLY A 114 2.58 -0.02 4.57
N MET A 115 3.75 -0.65 4.71
CA MET A 115 4.58 -0.58 5.90
C MET A 115 5.92 0.14 5.65
N GLY A 116 6.04 1.36 6.13
CA GLY A 116 7.31 2.05 6.33
C GLY A 116 8.10 2.47 5.09
N LEU A 117 7.55 2.30 3.88
CA LEU A 117 8.21 2.70 2.65
C LEU A 117 7.72 4.07 2.20
N ASN A 118 8.69 4.91 1.84
CA ASN A 118 8.45 6.23 1.34
C ASN A 118 8.73 6.28 -0.17
N MET A 119 7.69 6.15 -0.99
CA MET A 119 7.79 6.09 -2.44
C MET A 119 6.82 7.07 -3.09
N ASP A 120 7.21 7.62 -4.23
CA ASP A 120 6.39 8.52 -5.03
C ASP A 120 5.54 7.68 -6.01
N ILE A 121 4.35 7.32 -5.58
CA ILE A 121 3.40 6.48 -6.32
C ILE A 121 2.19 7.34 -6.68
N ASN A 122 1.88 7.46 -7.96
CA ASN A 122 0.70 8.20 -8.41
C ASN A 122 -0.57 7.36 -8.31
N GLU A 123 -0.49 6.11 -8.76
CA GLU A 123 -1.64 5.22 -8.84
C GLU A 123 -1.34 3.84 -8.25
N ILE A 124 -2.34 3.24 -7.64
CA ILE A 124 -2.27 1.87 -7.11
C ILE A 124 -3.37 1.03 -7.76
N TYR A 125 -2.98 -0.12 -8.29
CA TYR A 125 -3.91 -1.09 -8.85
C TYR A 125 -3.82 -2.42 -8.14
N PHE A 126 -4.95 -2.92 -7.67
CA PHE A 126 -5.04 -4.27 -7.11
C PHE A 126 -5.18 -5.28 -8.25
N SER A 127 -4.30 -6.25 -8.34
CA SER A 127 -4.43 -7.39 -9.26
C SER A 127 -5.35 -8.47 -8.69
N ASN A 128 -5.51 -8.48 -7.38
CA ASN A 128 -6.39 -9.38 -6.64
C ASN A 128 -6.90 -8.68 -5.38
N LEU A 129 -8.08 -9.05 -4.91
CA LEU A 129 -8.67 -8.57 -3.65
C LEU A 129 -8.68 -9.65 -2.57
N LYS A 130 -8.08 -10.81 -2.83
CA LYS A 130 -7.96 -11.91 -1.88
C LYS A 130 -6.52 -12.15 -1.48
N LYS A 131 -6.32 -12.42 -0.21
CA LYS A 131 -5.01 -12.81 0.34
C LYS A 131 -5.11 -14.01 1.28
N PHE A 132 -4.02 -14.75 1.40
CA PHE A 132 -3.87 -15.77 2.43
C PHE A 132 -3.44 -15.09 3.74
N ASP A 133 -4.19 -15.32 4.82
CA ASP A 133 -3.96 -14.69 6.13
C ASP A 133 -3.15 -15.56 7.10
N GLY A 134 -2.57 -16.64 6.60
CA GLY A 134 -1.87 -17.67 7.39
C GLY A 134 -2.73 -18.88 7.72
N LYS A 135 -4.05 -18.80 7.55
CA LYS A 135 -5.01 -19.88 7.81
C LYS A 135 -5.90 -20.17 6.60
N LYS A 136 -6.42 -19.15 5.97
CA LYS A 136 -7.32 -19.26 4.82
C LYS A 136 -7.15 -18.10 3.85
N THR A 137 -7.54 -18.31 2.62
CA THR A 137 -7.70 -17.23 1.64
C THR A 137 -8.99 -16.47 1.94
N ARG A 138 -8.89 -15.17 2.10
CA ARG A 138 -10.02 -14.27 2.36
C ARG A 138 -9.89 -12.97 1.56
N ARG A 139 -11.00 -12.30 1.38
CA ARG A 139 -11.04 -10.95 0.80
C ARG A 139 -10.37 -9.96 1.77
N LEU A 140 -9.73 -8.95 1.21
CA LEU A 140 -9.21 -7.81 1.96
C LEU A 140 -10.36 -7.12 2.70
N ASN A 141 -10.09 -6.63 3.88
CA ASN A 141 -11.02 -5.73 4.56
C ASN A 141 -10.76 -4.27 4.16
N LEU A 142 -11.71 -3.38 4.46
CA LEU A 142 -11.63 -1.96 4.11
C LEU A 142 -10.38 -1.27 4.68
N ILE A 143 -9.94 -1.66 5.86
CA ILE A 143 -8.75 -1.08 6.51
C ILE A 143 -7.50 -1.45 5.72
N GLU A 144 -7.37 -2.72 5.32
CA GLU A 144 -6.23 -3.20 4.51
C GLU A 144 -6.21 -2.50 3.15
N MET A 145 -7.34 -2.43 2.47
CA MET A 145 -7.46 -1.72 1.19
C MET A 145 -7.10 -0.24 1.32
N SER A 146 -7.66 0.44 2.32
CA SER A 146 -7.39 1.86 2.58
C SER A 146 -5.91 2.13 2.91
N GLN A 147 -5.26 1.25 3.67
CA GLN A 147 -3.84 1.38 3.99
C GLN A 147 -2.95 1.24 2.75
N ILE A 148 -3.31 0.36 1.84
CA ILE A 148 -2.60 0.14 0.58
C ILE A 148 -2.91 1.28 -0.38
N ALA A 149 -4.18 1.53 -0.70
CA ALA A 149 -4.63 2.59 -1.61
C ALA A 149 -4.15 3.97 -1.17
N GLY A 150 -4.10 4.21 0.15
CA GLY A 150 -3.61 5.45 0.75
C GLY A 150 -2.13 5.75 0.48
N ARG A 151 -1.38 4.82 -0.14
CA ARG A 151 -0.02 5.07 -0.61
C ARG A 151 0.05 5.75 -1.97
N ALA A 152 -1.06 5.77 -2.73
CA ALA A 152 -1.15 6.53 -3.96
C ALA A 152 -1.30 8.03 -3.66
N GLY A 153 -0.57 8.86 -4.38
CA GLY A 153 -0.47 10.28 -4.13
C GLY A 153 0.20 10.60 -2.80
N ARG A 154 0.80 11.76 -2.71
CA ARG A 154 1.52 12.11 -1.50
C ARG A 154 1.56 13.61 -1.28
N TYR A 155 1.38 14.01 0.00
CA TYR A 155 1.41 15.38 0.42
C TYR A 155 0.43 16.23 -0.40
N LYS A 156 0.90 16.97 -1.41
CA LYS A 156 0.07 17.80 -2.29
C LYS A 156 -0.30 17.10 -3.62
N ASN A 157 0.28 15.92 -3.90
CA ASN A 157 0.00 15.20 -5.13
C ASN A 157 -1.20 14.28 -4.92
N ASP A 158 -2.25 14.48 -5.70
CA ASP A 158 -3.42 13.60 -5.69
C ASP A 158 -3.02 12.19 -6.14
N GLY A 159 -3.73 11.21 -5.62
CA GLY A 159 -3.52 9.83 -5.98
C GLY A 159 -4.80 9.16 -6.45
N SER A 160 -4.65 8.08 -7.17
CA SER A 160 -5.78 7.25 -7.53
C SER A 160 -5.52 5.77 -7.26
N PHE A 161 -6.60 5.01 -7.14
CA PHE A 161 -6.52 3.56 -7.02
C PHE A 161 -7.60 2.89 -7.87
N GLY A 162 -7.35 1.64 -8.22
CA GLY A 162 -8.28 0.86 -9.02
C GLY A 162 -7.92 -0.62 -9.00
N THR A 163 -8.49 -1.37 -9.93
CA THR A 163 -8.21 -2.80 -10.10
C THR A 163 -7.68 -3.07 -11.50
N THR A 164 -6.88 -4.13 -11.66
CA THR A 164 -6.47 -4.58 -12.98
C THR A 164 -7.62 -5.31 -13.68
N GLY A 165 -7.54 -5.48 -15.02
CA GLY A 165 -8.63 -6.04 -15.82
C GLY A 165 -9.07 -7.45 -15.47
N ASP A 166 -8.22 -8.22 -14.77
CA ASP A 166 -8.52 -9.60 -14.36
C ASP A 166 -8.93 -9.72 -12.89
N CYS A 167 -8.95 -8.59 -12.18
CA CYS A 167 -9.33 -8.53 -10.77
C CYS A 167 -10.85 -8.50 -10.59
N GLU A 168 -11.33 -9.06 -9.50
CA GLU A 168 -12.73 -8.88 -9.07
C GLU A 168 -13.05 -7.38 -8.91
N THR A 169 -14.30 -7.01 -9.14
CA THR A 169 -14.76 -5.63 -8.93
C THR A 169 -14.84 -5.29 -7.44
N LEU A 170 -14.61 -4.02 -7.12
CA LEU A 170 -14.91 -3.49 -5.80
C LEU A 170 -16.43 -3.45 -5.58
N ASN A 171 -16.86 -3.71 -4.36
CA ASN A 171 -18.25 -3.56 -3.95
C ASN A 171 -18.55 -2.08 -3.66
N SER A 172 -19.85 -1.72 -3.60
CA SER A 172 -20.28 -0.34 -3.34
C SER A 172 -19.75 0.26 -2.04
N ASP A 173 -19.41 -0.58 -1.07
CA ASP A 173 -18.95 -0.16 0.26
C ASP A 173 -17.41 -0.13 0.36
N GLU A 174 -16.69 -0.59 -0.68
CA GLU A 174 -15.24 -0.61 -0.83
C GLU A 174 -14.73 0.56 -1.67
#